data_192e11c2a061bbd6af3c2a2ae647a131
#
_entry.id   192e11c2a061bbd6af3c2a2ae647a131
#
_cell.length_a   1.000
_cell.length_b   1.000
_cell.length_c   1.000
_cell.angle_alpha   90.00
_cell.angle_beta   90.00
_cell.angle_gamma   90.00
#
_symmetry.space_group_name_H-M   'P 1'
#
loop_
_entity.id
_entity.type
_entity.pdbx_description
1 polymer ?
#
loop_
_entity_poly.entity_id
_entity_poly.type
_entity_poly.pdbx_seq_one_letter_code
_entity_poly.pdbx_strand_id
1 'polypeptide(L)'
;MINDIYTSIAERTGGDIYIGVVGPVRTGKSTFIKRFMETLVIPNIVSGFKRERALDELPQSAAGKTIMTTEPKFIPEEAVEVNLGEGAAFSVRLIDCVGYIVPSAIGYIENEQPRMVMTSWFDEEIPFNMAAEIGTQKVITDHSTIGLVVTTDGSVSDIPRVEYEECEERVIRELKELGKPFIVILNSTSPDSPQTKELAEELTNRYDAKVIPVSCLDLDEEDIKGIIREILFSFPIKEINIRTARWINSLEKGHWLKSEIMDCIRNAAKDIKIVREAKTAAQAMGECPHIIKAEISSIDLGKGSVTINAELDSSLFYKILGETTGIEIESESDLMPLLTELNEIRRKYQRIEPALAEVEATGYGIIMPEMDELSLEEPKIIRQGGKYGVRLKASAPSIHLMRANINTTVSPIVGSERQSEELIMYLLDGFDEDPKKIWDSNIFGKSLHELVNEGLHNKLYKMPTDARMKLQEALERVINDGCSGLICFIL
;
A
#
# COMPACT_ATOMS: atom_id res chain seq x y z
N MET A 1 12.10 -11.81 12.25
CA MET A 1 11.20 -12.29 11.18
C MET A 1 10.39 -13.51 11.60
N ILE A 2 10.97 -14.51 12.26
CA ILE A 2 10.28 -15.73 12.73
C ILE A 2 9.19 -15.42 13.77
N ASN A 3 9.43 -14.49 14.68
CA ASN A 3 8.46 -14.06 15.69
C ASN A 3 7.14 -13.52 15.16
N ASP A 4 7.19 -12.68 14.15
CA ASP A 4 6.00 -12.08 13.58
C ASP A 4 5.09 -13.15 12.93
N ILE A 5 5.70 -14.16 12.33
CA ILE A 5 5.00 -15.28 11.70
C ILE A 5 4.18 -16.08 12.71
N TYR A 6 4.75 -16.41 13.85
CA TYR A 6 4.09 -17.26 14.84
C TYR A 6 2.98 -16.52 15.62
N THR A 7 3.20 -15.25 15.93
CA THR A 7 2.16 -14.39 16.52
C THR A 7 0.98 -14.28 15.59
N SER A 8 1.23 -14.13 14.29
CA SER A 8 0.18 -14.00 13.27
C SER A 8 -0.65 -15.29 13.12
N ILE A 9 -0.06 -16.47 13.31
CA ILE A 9 -0.84 -17.73 13.31
C ILE A 9 -1.81 -17.76 14.46
N ALA A 10 -1.35 -17.43 15.68
CA ALA A 10 -2.19 -17.40 16.86
C ALA A 10 -3.43 -16.50 16.64
N GLU A 11 -3.26 -15.33 16.05
CA GLU A 11 -4.35 -14.40 15.74
C GLU A 11 -5.35 -14.98 14.72
N ARG A 12 -4.87 -15.65 13.66
CA ARG A 12 -5.71 -16.12 12.56
C ARG A 12 -6.61 -17.28 12.93
N THR A 13 -6.11 -18.19 13.75
CA THR A 13 -6.80 -19.41 14.17
C THR A 13 -7.45 -19.26 15.54
N GLY A 14 -7.45 -18.05 16.13
CA GLY A 14 -7.87 -17.82 17.50
C GLY A 14 -6.94 -18.42 18.53
N GLY A 15 -5.69 -18.66 18.14
CA GLY A 15 -4.68 -19.28 18.99
C GLY A 15 -4.54 -20.80 18.82
N ASP A 16 -5.48 -21.45 18.15
CA ASP A 16 -5.50 -22.92 18.00
C ASP A 16 -5.25 -23.33 16.54
N ILE A 17 -4.25 -24.17 16.32
CA ILE A 17 -3.93 -24.77 15.02
C ILE A 17 -4.25 -26.27 15.05
N TYR A 18 -5.23 -26.68 14.26
CA TYR A 18 -5.58 -28.07 14.09
C TYR A 18 -4.95 -28.64 12.82
N ILE A 19 -3.89 -29.45 12.96
CA ILE A 19 -3.17 -30.07 11.85
C ILE A 19 -3.75 -31.45 11.59
N GLY A 20 -4.49 -31.61 10.51
CA GLY A 20 -4.96 -32.92 10.05
C GLY A 20 -3.85 -33.68 9.35
N VAL A 21 -3.32 -34.73 9.96
CA VAL A 21 -2.29 -35.58 9.35
C VAL A 21 -2.96 -36.68 8.55
N VAL A 22 -3.03 -36.49 7.25
CA VAL A 22 -3.79 -37.31 6.31
C VAL A 22 -2.89 -37.98 5.27
N GLY A 23 -3.43 -38.90 4.50
CA GLY A 23 -2.65 -39.62 3.48
C GLY A 23 -2.96 -41.13 3.47
N PRO A 24 -2.32 -41.89 2.58
CA PRO A 24 -2.52 -43.34 2.52
C PRO A 24 -2.08 -44.05 3.80
N VAL A 25 -2.60 -45.24 4.07
CA VAL A 25 -2.16 -46.05 5.20
C VAL A 25 -0.68 -46.37 5.09
N ARG A 26 0.02 -46.55 6.23
CA ARG A 26 1.43 -46.98 6.32
C ARG A 26 2.46 -46.05 5.72
N THR A 27 2.13 -44.80 5.50
CA THR A 27 3.08 -43.77 5.04
C THR A 27 3.90 -43.12 6.16
N GLY A 28 3.64 -43.48 7.43
CA GLY A 28 4.35 -42.93 8.58
C GLY A 28 3.65 -41.79 9.32
N LYS A 29 2.31 -41.59 9.09
CA LYS A 29 1.52 -40.54 9.77
C LYS A 29 1.66 -40.53 11.27
N SER A 30 1.37 -41.66 11.90
CA SER A 30 1.45 -41.77 13.37
C SER A 30 2.92 -41.67 13.91
N THR A 31 3.90 -42.01 13.08
CA THR A 31 5.33 -41.80 13.41
C THR A 31 5.65 -40.31 13.38
N PHE A 32 5.20 -39.60 12.36
CA PHE A 32 5.34 -38.15 12.27
C PHE A 32 4.69 -37.45 13.48
N ILE A 33 3.45 -37.79 13.79
CA ILE A 33 2.72 -37.24 14.95
C ILE A 33 3.47 -37.47 16.24
N LYS A 34 3.96 -38.69 16.45
CA LYS A 34 4.73 -39.03 17.64
C LYS A 34 5.98 -38.16 17.76
N ARG A 35 6.77 -38.06 16.69
CA ARG A 35 8.01 -37.23 16.70
C ARG A 35 7.73 -35.76 16.87
N PHE A 36 6.72 -35.25 16.20
CA PHE A 36 6.27 -33.87 16.36
C PHE A 36 5.91 -33.55 17.82
N MET A 37 5.14 -34.43 18.44
CA MET A 37 4.76 -34.33 19.86
C MET A 37 5.94 -34.39 20.79
N GLU A 38 6.82 -35.39 20.63
CA GLU A 38 8.00 -35.61 21.46
C GLU A 38 9.00 -34.46 21.37
N THR A 39 9.19 -33.92 20.18
CA THR A 39 10.22 -32.92 19.90
C THR A 39 9.76 -31.49 20.17
N LEU A 40 8.52 -31.15 19.82
CA LEU A 40 8.04 -29.78 19.89
C LEU A 40 6.97 -29.56 20.97
N VAL A 41 5.97 -30.44 21.11
CA VAL A 41 4.80 -30.15 21.95
C VAL A 41 5.06 -30.51 23.42
N ILE A 42 5.50 -31.75 23.68
CA ILE A 42 5.71 -32.28 25.05
C ILE A 42 6.73 -31.45 25.85
N PRO A 43 7.85 -30.99 25.27
CA PRO A 43 8.81 -30.14 25.99
C PRO A 43 8.19 -28.81 26.44
N ASN A 44 7.21 -28.30 25.75
CA ASN A 44 6.53 -27.02 26.05
C ASN A 44 5.37 -27.16 27.05
N ILE A 45 5.00 -28.40 27.46
CA ILE A 45 3.96 -28.60 28.48
C ILE A 45 4.58 -28.37 29.89
N VAL A 46 4.10 -27.30 30.53
CA VAL A 46 4.60 -26.91 31.90
C VAL A 46 4.06 -27.85 32.98
N SER A 47 2.82 -28.32 32.86
CA SER A 47 2.16 -29.16 33.86
C SER A 47 2.62 -30.63 33.74
N GLY A 48 3.20 -31.20 34.78
CA GLY A 48 3.65 -32.61 34.83
C GLY A 48 2.51 -33.58 34.50
N PHE A 49 1.32 -33.38 35.07
CA PHE A 49 0.13 -34.19 34.81
C PHE A 49 -0.33 -34.13 33.34
N LYS A 50 -0.36 -32.94 32.76
CA LYS A 50 -0.71 -32.78 31.33
C LYS A 50 0.35 -33.40 30.43
N ARG A 51 1.60 -33.36 30.82
CA ARG A 51 2.73 -34.03 30.10
C ARG A 51 2.60 -35.54 30.09
N GLU A 52 2.34 -36.17 31.24
CA GLU A 52 2.10 -37.60 31.33
C GLU A 52 0.90 -38.04 30.50
N ARG A 53 -0.19 -37.32 30.60
CA ARG A 53 -1.37 -37.57 29.78
C ARG A 53 -1.10 -37.44 28.27
N ALA A 54 -0.38 -36.41 27.83
CA ALA A 54 0.01 -36.24 26.44
C ALA A 54 0.94 -37.37 25.93
N LEU A 55 1.79 -37.95 26.82
CA LEU A 55 2.60 -39.11 26.49
C LEU A 55 1.76 -40.38 26.32
N ASP A 56 0.71 -40.57 27.14
CA ASP A 56 -0.21 -41.71 27.05
C ASP A 56 -1.10 -41.63 25.80
N GLU A 57 -1.36 -40.41 25.32
CA GLU A 57 -2.17 -40.14 24.11
C GLU A 57 -1.40 -40.37 22.81
N LEU A 58 -0.06 -40.51 22.86
CA LEU A 58 0.74 -40.72 21.66
C LEU A 58 0.32 -41.96 20.88
N PRO A 59 0.33 -41.89 19.54
CA PRO A 59 0.02 -43.06 18.72
C PRO A 59 1.04 -44.15 18.98
N GLN A 60 0.55 -45.35 19.23
CA GLN A 60 1.43 -46.54 19.29
C GLN A 60 1.79 -46.91 17.84
N SER A 61 3.05 -46.66 17.46
CA SER A 61 3.55 -47.13 16.17
C SER A 61 3.78 -48.65 16.27
N ALA A 62 2.78 -49.40 15.81
CA ALA A 62 2.92 -50.85 15.72
C ALA A 62 3.87 -51.18 14.56
N ALA A 63 4.98 -51.85 14.89
CA ALA A 63 5.88 -52.46 13.90
C ALA A 63 5.23 -53.62 13.11
N GLY A 64 3.95 -53.92 13.38
CA GLY A 64 3.18 -54.96 12.72
C GLY A 64 2.32 -54.49 11.54
N LYS A 65 1.95 -55.41 10.67
CA LYS A 65 1.16 -55.17 9.45
C LYS A 65 -0.33 -54.79 9.65
N THR A 66 -0.84 -54.80 10.90
CA THR A 66 -2.26 -54.67 11.20
C THR A 66 -2.63 -53.21 11.51
N ILE A 67 -3.63 -52.68 10.87
CA ILE A 67 -4.20 -51.39 11.14
C ILE A 67 -5.10 -51.48 12.37
N MET A 68 -4.83 -50.68 13.42
CA MET A 68 -5.55 -50.73 14.69
C MET A 68 -6.53 -49.60 14.92
N THR A 69 -6.31 -48.45 14.31
CA THR A 69 -7.15 -47.26 14.51
C THR A 69 -8.39 -47.32 13.64
N THR A 70 -9.55 -47.02 14.17
CA THR A 70 -10.84 -47.00 13.45
C THR A 70 -11.43 -45.61 13.29
N GLU A 71 -11.10 -44.70 14.21
CA GLU A 71 -11.62 -43.33 14.24
C GLU A 71 -10.47 -42.30 14.31
N PRO A 72 -10.69 -41.06 13.86
CA PRO A 72 -9.74 -39.97 14.06
C PRO A 72 -9.48 -39.74 15.55
N LYS A 73 -8.21 -39.56 15.87
CA LYS A 73 -7.75 -39.28 17.22
C LYS A 73 -7.12 -37.90 17.29
N PHE A 74 -7.60 -37.07 18.21
CA PHE A 74 -7.02 -35.76 18.49
C PHE A 74 -5.86 -35.93 19.48
N ILE A 75 -4.69 -35.37 19.15
CA ILE A 75 -3.46 -35.57 19.92
C ILE A 75 -2.74 -34.21 20.07
N PRO A 76 -2.59 -33.69 21.27
CA PRO A 76 -3.26 -34.13 22.48
C PRO A 76 -4.77 -33.85 22.46
N GLU A 77 -5.53 -34.40 23.41
CA GLU A 77 -6.99 -34.18 23.49
C GLU A 77 -7.34 -32.68 23.66
N GLU A 78 -6.54 -31.94 24.39
CA GLU A 78 -6.61 -30.48 24.50
C GLU A 78 -5.46 -29.84 23.73
N ALA A 79 -5.71 -28.73 23.02
CA ALA A 79 -4.66 -27.97 22.35
C ALA A 79 -3.58 -27.49 23.34
N VAL A 80 -2.33 -27.62 22.98
CA VAL A 80 -1.20 -27.23 23.82
C VAL A 80 -0.53 -26.00 23.23
N GLU A 81 -0.33 -25.01 24.10
CA GLU A 81 0.42 -23.82 23.74
C GLU A 81 1.90 -24.15 23.58
N VAL A 82 2.43 -23.91 22.40
CA VAL A 82 3.82 -24.09 22.05
C VAL A 82 4.47 -22.72 21.94
N ASN A 83 5.53 -22.52 22.73
CA ASN A 83 6.31 -21.29 22.71
C ASN A 83 7.58 -21.52 21.86
N LEU A 84 7.73 -20.73 20.80
CA LEU A 84 8.86 -20.86 19.86
C LEU A 84 9.98 -19.84 20.12
N GLY A 85 9.95 -19.17 21.24
CA GLY A 85 10.89 -18.11 21.60
C GLY A 85 10.39 -16.70 21.24
N GLU A 86 11.02 -15.68 21.84
CA GLU A 86 10.80 -14.24 21.60
C GLU A 86 9.32 -13.75 21.62
N GLY A 87 8.43 -14.43 22.35
CA GLY A 87 7.05 -14.02 22.58
C GLY A 87 6.02 -14.52 21.56
N ALA A 88 6.40 -15.43 20.65
CA ALA A 88 5.47 -16.07 19.74
C ALA A 88 4.96 -17.39 20.35
N ALA A 89 3.69 -17.46 20.65
CA ALA A 89 3.00 -18.64 21.15
C ALA A 89 1.78 -18.96 20.30
N PHE A 90 1.53 -20.23 20.07
CA PHE A 90 0.31 -20.72 19.44
C PHE A 90 -0.08 -22.08 20.00
N SER A 91 -1.38 -22.35 20.01
CA SER A 91 -1.87 -23.65 20.45
C SER A 91 -1.95 -24.61 19.28
N VAL A 92 -1.38 -25.81 19.44
CA VAL A 92 -1.39 -26.84 18.40
C VAL A 92 -2.10 -28.08 18.85
N ARG A 93 -2.79 -28.70 17.91
CA ARG A 93 -3.45 -30.00 18.07
C ARG A 93 -3.31 -30.78 16.77
N LEU A 94 -2.79 -31.98 16.86
CA LEU A 94 -2.69 -32.89 15.72
C LEU A 94 -3.90 -33.81 15.69
N ILE A 95 -4.29 -34.20 14.48
CA ILE A 95 -5.40 -35.14 14.29
C ILE A 95 -4.85 -36.30 13.48
N ASP A 96 -4.75 -37.46 14.13
CA ASP A 96 -4.39 -38.71 13.46
C ASP A 96 -5.63 -39.36 12.83
N CYS A 97 -5.48 -39.87 11.64
CA CYS A 97 -6.53 -40.65 10.97
C CYS A 97 -5.96 -41.94 10.39
N VAL A 98 -6.82 -42.87 10.08
CA VAL A 98 -6.43 -44.15 9.46
C VAL A 98 -5.73 -43.90 8.13
N GLY A 99 -6.29 -43.06 7.30
CA GLY A 99 -5.89 -42.83 5.92
C GLY A 99 -6.61 -43.76 4.93
N TYR A 100 -6.46 -43.44 3.65
CA TYR A 100 -7.03 -44.25 2.59
C TYR A 100 -6.28 -45.56 2.46
N ILE A 101 -7.02 -46.66 2.27
CA ILE A 101 -6.48 -48.01 2.23
C ILE A 101 -5.87 -48.27 0.86
N VAL A 102 -4.64 -48.78 0.85
CA VAL A 102 -3.94 -49.24 -0.37
C VAL A 102 -4.14 -50.74 -0.56
N PRO A 103 -4.08 -51.27 -1.80
CA PRO A 103 -4.42 -52.66 -2.10
C PRO A 103 -3.67 -53.71 -1.27
N SER A 104 -2.39 -53.53 -1.06
CA SER A 104 -1.55 -54.47 -0.30
C SER A 104 -1.55 -54.24 1.21
N ALA A 105 -2.38 -53.34 1.74
CA ALA A 105 -2.48 -53.16 3.18
C ALA A 105 -3.11 -54.38 3.84
N ILE A 106 -2.65 -54.74 5.05
CA ILE A 106 -3.14 -55.89 5.82
C ILE A 106 -3.97 -55.41 7.00
N GLY A 107 -5.06 -56.13 7.34
CA GLY A 107 -5.87 -55.85 8.54
C GLY A 107 -7.23 -55.24 8.32
N TYR A 108 -7.62 -55.05 7.06
CA TYR A 108 -8.97 -54.64 6.69
C TYR A 108 -9.84 -55.81 6.20
N ILE A 109 -9.25 -56.98 6.01
CA ILE A 109 -9.90 -58.25 5.71
C ILE A 109 -9.62 -59.23 6.85
N GLU A 110 -10.68 -59.91 7.32
CA GLU A 110 -10.63 -60.93 8.37
C GLU A 110 -11.45 -62.11 7.89
N ASN A 111 -10.86 -63.34 7.92
CA ASN A 111 -11.52 -64.56 7.45
C ASN A 111 -12.13 -64.45 6.02
N GLU A 112 -11.41 -63.87 5.07
CA GLU A 112 -11.82 -63.61 3.66
C GLU A 112 -13.01 -62.66 3.49
N GLN A 113 -13.46 -62.00 4.57
CA GLN A 113 -14.51 -61.00 4.55
C GLN A 113 -13.99 -59.63 5.01
N PRO A 114 -14.62 -58.53 4.59
CA PRO A 114 -14.26 -57.21 5.13
C PRO A 114 -14.40 -57.19 6.65
N ARG A 115 -13.38 -56.72 7.35
CA ARG A 115 -13.46 -56.52 8.80
C ARG A 115 -14.52 -55.47 9.11
N MET A 116 -15.48 -55.86 9.96
CA MET A 116 -16.54 -54.98 10.42
C MET A 116 -16.12 -54.24 11.68
N VAL A 117 -16.48 -52.96 11.78
CA VAL A 117 -16.14 -52.10 12.91
C VAL A 117 -17.29 -51.19 13.27
N MET A 118 -17.46 -50.94 14.56
CA MET A 118 -18.37 -49.96 15.08
C MET A 118 -17.67 -48.59 15.10
N THR A 119 -18.35 -47.56 14.71
CA THR A 119 -17.87 -46.19 14.78
C THR A 119 -18.90 -45.27 15.43
N SER A 120 -18.48 -44.15 15.98
CA SER A 120 -19.41 -43.18 16.61
C SER A 120 -20.37 -42.50 15.63
N TRP A 121 -20.23 -42.73 14.32
CA TRP A 121 -21.03 -42.10 13.28
C TRP A 121 -22.20 -42.94 12.76
N PHE A 122 -22.20 -44.24 13.09
CA PHE A 122 -23.20 -45.19 12.64
C PHE A 122 -23.64 -46.06 13.80
N ASP A 123 -24.92 -46.37 13.81
CA ASP A 123 -25.56 -47.27 14.82
C ASP A 123 -25.32 -48.75 14.52
N GLU A 124 -24.80 -49.07 13.33
CA GLU A 124 -24.49 -50.43 12.87
C GLU A 124 -23.01 -50.58 12.53
N GLU A 125 -22.53 -51.81 12.58
CA GLU A 125 -21.18 -52.14 12.13
C GLU A 125 -21.02 -51.91 10.62
N ILE A 126 -19.97 -51.22 10.23
CA ILE A 126 -19.62 -50.93 8.82
C ILE A 126 -18.29 -51.55 8.44
N PRO A 127 -18.03 -51.81 7.15
CA PRO A 127 -16.75 -52.28 6.69
C PRO A 127 -15.63 -51.29 7.06
N PHE A 128 -14.49 -51.83 7.51
CA PHE A 128 -13.35 -51.03 7.96
C PHE A 128 -12.84 -50.03 6.91
N ASN A 129 -12.83 -50.42 5.64
CA ASN A 129 -12.42 -49.51 4.55
C ASN A 129 -13.37 -48.31 4.45
N MET A 130 -14.66 -48.48 4.61
CA MET A 130 -15.64 -47.41 4.63
C MET A 130 -15.46 -46.49 5.85
N ALA A 131 -15.20 -47.08 7.04
CA ALA A 131 -14.89 -46.30 8.24
C ALA A 131 -13.64 -45.47 8.09
N ALA A 132 -12.58 -46.02 7.49
CA ALA A 132 -11.33 -45.33 7.24
C ALA A 132 -11.50 -44.17 6.26
N GLU A 133 -12.28 -44.37 5.19
CA GLU A 133 -12.57 -43.30 4.22
C GLU A 133 -13.35 -42.14 4.86
N ILE A 134 -14.46 -42.44 5.54
CA ILE A 134 -15.31 -41.44 6.20
C ILE A 134 -14.51 -40.69 7.28
N GLY A 135 -13.72 -41.41 8.10
CA GLY A 135 -12.88 -40.80 9.12
C GLY A 135 -11.83 -39.85 8.52
N THR A 136 -11.17 -40.27 7.46
CA THR A 136 -10.17 -39.41 6.77
C THR A 136 -10.86 -38.19 6.15
N GLN A 137 -12.01 -38.36 5.50
CA GLN A 137 -12.76 -37.26 4.91
C GLN A 137 -13.21 -36.25 5.98
N LYS A 138 -13.73 -36.73 7.15
CA LYS A 138 -14.09 -35.83 8.26
C LYS A 138 -12.91 -35.05 8.80
N VAL A 139 -11.72 -35.64 8.89
CA VAL A 139 -10.50 -34.88 9.25
C VAL A 139 -10.22 -33.81 8.23
N ILE A 140 -10.30 -34.13 6.95
CA ILE A 140 -10.07 -33.17 5.87
C ILE A 140 -11.13 -32.05 5.87
N THR A 141 -12.43 -32.37 6.01
CA THR A 141 -13.52 -31.39 5.88
C THR A 141 -13.75 -30.59 7.15
N ASP A 142 -13.93 -31.27 8.29
CA ASP A 142 -14.56 -30.70 9.47
C ASP A 142 -13.55 -30.31 10.57
N HIS A 143 -12.52 -31.15 10.77
CA HIS A 143 -11.70 -31.08 11.99
C HIS A 143 -10.40 -30.31 11.82
N SER A 144 -9.80 -30.30 10.63
CA SER A 144 -8.50 -29.65 10.42
C SER A 144 -8.60 -28.22 9.92
N THR A 145 -7.72 -27.35 10.40
CA THR A 145 -7.49 -26.02 9.81
C THR A 145 -6.47 -26.11 8.67
N ILE A 146 -5.55 -27.06 8.76
CA ILE A 146 -4.41 -27.29 7.87
C ILE A 146 -4.33 -28.78 7.55
N GLY A 147 -4.02 -29.12 6.30
CA GLY A 147 -3.70 -30.47 5.88
C GLY A 147 -2.18 -30.72 5.88
N LEU A 148 -1.76 -31.82 6.50
CA LEU A 148 -0.41 -32.35 6.33
C LEU A 148 -0.55 -33.72 5.67
N VAL A 149 -0.26 -33.78 4.38
CA VAL A 149 -0.32 -35.04 3.62
C VAL A 149 0.98 -35.81 3.79
N VAL A 150 0.92 -37.02 4.35
CA VAL A 150 2.11 -37.87 4.48
C VAL A 150 2.04 -38.99 3.45
N THR A 151 3.00 -39.00 2.55
CA THR A 151 3.25 -40.05 1.57
C THR A 151 4.64 -40.64 1.71
N THR A 152 5.03 -41.57 0.86
CA THR A 152 6.34 -42.25 0.94
C THR A 152 6.89 -42.55 -0.46
N ASP A 153 8.20 -42.66 -0.54
CA ASP A 153 8.92 -43.19 -1.72
C ASP A 153 8.88 -44.73 -1.82
N GLY A 154 8.21 -45.41 -0.87
CA GLY A 154 8.15 -46.87 -0.77
C GLY A 154 9.23 -47.48 0.09
N SER A 155 10.21 -46.71 0.56
CA SER A 155 11.32 -47.24 1.38
C SER A 155 10.98 -47.53 2.84
N VAL A 156 9.87 -47.00 3.35
CA VAL A 156 9.46 -47.08 4.77
C VAL A 156 8.58 -48.27 5.07
N SER A 157 8.14 -49.01 4.06
CA SER A 157 7.25 -50.18 4.20
C SER A 157 7.49 -51.19 3.08
N ASP A 158 6.90 -52.38 3.21
CA ASP A 158 6.99 -53.42 2.17
C ASP A 158 6.00 -53.19 0.99
N ILE A 159 5.31 -52.05 0.95
CA ILE A 159 4.32 -51.70 -0.07
C ILE A 159 5.02 -50.84 -1.14
N PRO A 160 4.91 -51.20 -2.44
CA PRO A 160 5.52 -50.44 -3.53
C PRO A 160 4.93 -49.03 -3.66
N ARG A 161 5.74 -48.07 -4.08
CA ARG A 161 5.35 -46.68 -4.29
C ARG A 161 4.08 -46.52 -5.16
N VAL A 162 3.96 -47.32 -6.23
CA VAL A 162 2.84 -47.25 -7.19
C VAL A 162 1.47 -47.44 -6.53
N GLU A 163 1.38 -48.24 -5.45
CA GLU A 163 0.11 -48.46 -4.76
C GLU A 163 -0.37 -47.26 -3.94
N TYR A 164 0.51 -46.33 -3.63
CA TYR A 164 0.18 -45.12 -2.88
C TYR A 164 -0.39 -44.01 -3.75
N GLU A 165 -0.08 -43.97 -5.04
CA GLU A 165 -0.34 -42.85 -5.95
C GLU A 165 -1.82 -42.46 -6.04
N GLU A 166 -2.71 -43.43 -6.22
CA GLU A 166 -4.16 -43.16 -6.34
C GLU A 166 -4.74 -42.55 -5.05
N CYS A 167 -4.37 -43.10 -3.89
CA CYS A 167 -4.83 -42.60 -2.61
C CYS A 167 -4.25 -41.22 -2.27
N GLU A 168 -3.01 -40.98 -2.65
CA GLU A 168 -2.32 -39.70 -2.48
C GLU A 168 -2.99 -38.62 -3.31
N GLU A 169 -3.25 -38.86 -4.61
CA GLU A 169 -3.96 -37.94 -5.49
C GLU A 169 -5.35 -37.61 -4.98
N ARG A 170 -6.06 -38.59 -4.46
CA ARG A 170 -7.40 -38.41 -3.89
C ARG A 170 -7.37 -37.43 -2.72
N VAL A 171 -6.46 -37.61 -1.74
CA VAL A 171 -6.31 -36.72 -0.59
C VAL A 171 -6.00 -35.29 -1.02
N ILE A 172 -5.06 -35.14 -1.95
CA ILE A 172 -4.61 -33.84 -2.42
C ILE A 172 -5.74 -33.12 -3.17
N ARG A 173 -6.50 -33.84 -4.00
CA ARG A 173 -7.66 -33.30 -4.70
C ARG A 173 -8.72 -32.80 -3.71
N GLU A 174 -9.08 -33.59 -2.71
CA GLU A 174 -10.06 -33.21 -1.70
C GLU A 174 -9.65 -31.96 -0.91
N LEU A 175 -8.37 -31.83 -0.54
CA LEU A 175 -7.84 -30.63 0.11
C LEU A 175 -7.90 -29.40 -0.79
N LYS A 176 -7.57 -29.56 -2.07
CA LYS A 176 -7.63 -28.47 -3.07
C LYS A 176 -9.06 -28.00 -3.32
N GLU A 177 -10.02 -28.92 -3.46
CA GLU A 177 -11.44 -28.62 -3.65
C GLU A 177 -12.02 -27.82 -2.48
N LEU A 178 -11.54 -28.07 -1.26
CA LEU A 178 -11.93 -27.33 -0.07
C LEU A 178 -11.15 -26.00 0.13
N GLY A 179 -10.13 -25.75 -0.69
CA GLY A 179 -9.28 -24.58 -0.56
C GLY A 179 -8.49 -24.53 0.76
N LYS A 180 -8.26 -25.67 1.41
CA LYS A 180 -7.50 -25.74 2.66
C LYS A 180 -5.99 -25.66 2.35
N PRO A 181 -5.22 -24.87 3.13
CA PRO A 181 -3.78 -24.86 3.00
C PRO A 181 -3.21 -26.23 3.40
N PHE A 182 -2.29 -26.77 2.63
CA PHE A 182 -1.64 -28.04 2.92
C PHE A 182 -0.23 -28.09 2.38
N ILE A 183 0.55 -29.00 2.93
CA ILE A 183 1.87 -29.42 2.42
C ILE A 183 1.94 -30.93 2.34
N VAL A 184 2.89 -31.42 1.56
CA VAL A 184 3.11 -32.86 1.41
C VAL A 184 4.47 -33.23 2.02
N ILE A 185 4.46 -34.22 2.89
CA ILE A 185 5.66 -34.84 3.47
C ILE A 185 5.91 -36.13 2.71
N LEU A 186 7.09 -36.20 2.09
CA LEU A 186 7.60 -37.43 1.45
C LEU A 186 8.48 -38.18 2.45
N ASN A 187 7.91 -39.17 3.12
CA ASN A 187 8.62 -39.96 4.11
C ASN A 187 9.54 -40.99 3.43
N SER A 188 10.82 -40.87 3.68
CA SER A 188 11.89 -41.74 3.15
C SER A 188 12.87 -42.14 4.20
N THR A 189 13.48 -43.33 4.08
CA THR A 189 14.61 -43.72 4.87
C THR A 189 15.92 -43.02 4.51
N SER A 190 15.94 -42.38 3.34
CA SER A 190 17.09 -41.61 2.82
C SER A 190 16.65 -40.33 2.14
N PRO A 191 16.15 -39.34 2.90
CA PRO A 191 15.52 -38.11 2.33
C PRO A 191 16.51 -37.28 1.49
N ASP A 192 17.79 -37.37 1.74
CA ASP A 192 18.86 -36.66 1.06
C ASP A 192 19.32 -37.30 -0.23
N SER A 193 18.84 -38.52 -0.55
CA SER A 193 19.23 -39.21 -1.78
C SER A 193 18.79 -38.42 -3.04
N PRO A 194 19.58 -38.46 -4.13
CA PRO A 194 19.20 -37.82 -5.38
C PRO A 194 17.83 -38.27 -5.91
N GLN A 195 17.54 -39.57 -5.76
CA GLN A 195 16.27 -40.16 -6.23
C GLN A 195 15.07 -39.62 -5.45
N THR A 196 15.19 -39.51 -4.11
CA THR A 196 14.11 -38.96 -3.28
C THR A 196 13.88 -37.46 -3.55
N LYS A 197 14.95 -36.71 -3.81
CA LYS A 197 14.86 -35.28 -4.20
C LYS A 197 14.22 -35.11 -5.55
N GLU A 198 14.59 -35.93 -6.55
CA GLU A 198 13.98 -35.93 -7.88
C GLU A 198 12.49 -36.26 -7.81
N LEU A 199 12.10 -37.28 -7.04
CA LEU A 199 10.70 -37.62 -6.79
C LEU A 199 9.95 -36.48 -6.11
N ALA A 200 10.56 -35.82 -5.13
CA ALA A 200 9.95 -34.69 -4.44
C ALA A 200 9.71 -33.49 -5.38
N GLU A 201 10.62 -33.23 -6.32
CA GLU A 201 10.46 -32.21 -7.36
C GLU A 201 9.36 -32.61 -8.36
N GLU A 202 9.31 -33.85 -8.82
CA GLU A 202 8.27 -34.36 -9.68
C GLU A 202 6.88 -34.19 -9.05
N LEU A 203 6.73 -34.63 -7.78
CA LEU A 203 5.48 -34.50 -7.04
C LEU A 203 5.10 -33.04 -6.78
N THR A 204 6.08 -32.15 -6.53
CA THR A 204 5.86 -30.73 -6.37
C THR A 204 5.23 -30.14 -7.64
N ASN A 205 5.77 -30.48 -8.82
CA ASN A 205 5.25 -30.04 -10.10
C ASN A 205 3.88 -30.65 -10.42
N ARG A 206 3.69 -31.94 -10.13
CA ARG A 206 2.43 -32.69 -10.38
C ARG A 206 1.29 -32.15 -9.53
N TYR A 207 1.55 -31.84 -8.28
CA TYR A 207 0.54 -31.44 -7.32
C TYR A 207 0.44 -29.93 -7.11
N ASP A 208 1.30 -29.16 -7.75
CA ASP A 208 1.36 -27.69 -7.51
C ASP A 208 1.29 -27.37 -6.00
N ALA A 209 2.09 -28.11 -5.22
CA ALA A 209 2.16 -28.00 -3.76
C ALA A 209 3.55 -28.36 -3.28
N LYS A 210 3.98 -27.74 -2.18
CA LYS A 210 5.31 -28.02 -1.63
C LYS A 210 5.40 -29.44 -1.11
N VAL A 211 6.37 -30.19 -1.61
CA VAL A 211 6.72 -31.53 -1.13
C VAL A 211 8.06 -31.45 -0.40
N ILE A 212 8.11 -31.98 0.83
CA ILE A 212 9.29 -31.95 1.70
C ILE A 212 9.73 -33.39 1.96
N PRO A 213 10.87 -33.82 1.43
CA PRO A 213 11.43 -35.12 1.78
C PRO A 213 12.02 -35.08 3.20
N VAL A 214 11.61 -36.04 4.05
CA VAL A 214 12.08 -36.16 5.44
C VAL A 214 12.09 -37.62 5.88
N SER A 215 12.86 -37.93 6.90
CA SER A 215 12.71 -39.19 7.67
C SER A 215 11.82 -38.91 8.88
N CYS A 216 10.59 -39.42 8.87
CA CYS A 216 9.68 -39.26 10.02
C CYS A 216 10.20 -39.88 11.32
N LEU A 217 11.16 -40.80 11.25
CA LEU A 217 11.82 -41.39 12.43
C LEU A 217 12.84 -40.45 13.04
N ASP A 218 13.56 -39.68 12.22
CA ASP A 218 14.74 -38.91 12.62
C ASP A 218 14.49 -37.41 12.66
N LEU A 219 13.21 -36.95 12.56
CA LEU A 219 12.83 -35.54 12.64
C LEU A 219 13.39 -34.86 13.88
N ASP A 220 14.08 -33.78 13.68
CA ASP A 220 14.55 -32.89 14.72
C ASP A 220 13.69 -31.61 14.87
N GLU A 221 14.09 -30.73 15.79
CA GLU A 221 13.36 -29.50 16.08
C GLU A 221 13.40 -28.50 14.89
N GLU A 222 14.54 -28.46 14.19
CA GLU A 222 14.71 -27.56 13.04
C GLU A 222 13.89 -28.03 11.84
N ASP A 223 13.83 -29.33 11.61
CA ASP A 223 12.97 -29.94 10.58
C ASP A 223 11.50 -29.60 10.82
N ILE A 224 11.02 -29.76 12.04
CA ILE A 224 9.64 -29.49 12.42
C ILE A 224 9.33 -27.99 12.27
N LYS A 225 10.24 -27.11 12.71
CA LYS A 225 10.09 -25.67 12.51
C LYS A 225 10.09 -25.30 11.01
N GLY A 226 10.91 -25.97 10.21
CA GLY A 226 10.93 -25.85 8.75
C GLY A 226 9.59 -26.22 8.13
N ILE A 227 9.04 -27.37 8.53
CA ILE A 227 7.72 -27.85 8.10
C ILE A 227 6.63 -26.83 8.45
N ILE A 228 6.59 -26.34 9.68
CA ILE A 228 5.63 -25.32 10.10
C ILE A 228 5.76 -24.06 9.25
N ARG A 229 6.99 -23.60 9.01
CA ARG A 229 7.24 -22.42 8.17
C ARG A 229 6.66 -22.59 6.75
N GLU A 230 6.86 -23.76 6.17
CA GLU A 230 6.32 -24.05 4.82
C GLU A 230 4.80 -24.13 4.80
N ILE A 231 4.19 -24.67 5.86
CA ILE A 231 2.73 -24.64 6.03
C ILE A 231 2.22 -23.20 5.99
N LEU A 232 2.90 -22.29 6.71
CA LEU A 232 2.51 -20.87 6.80
C LEU A 232 2.56 -20.16 5.46
N PHE A 233 3.58 -20.46 4.66
CA PHE A 233 3.70 -19.91 3.31
C PHE A 233 2.61 -20.41 2.33
N SER A 234 1.92 -21.48 2.68
CA SER A 234 0.80 -22.02 1.91
C SER A 234 -0.55 -21.36 2.23
N PHE A 235 -0.60 -20.43 3.20
CA PHE A 235 -1.83 -19.72 3.55
C PHE A 235 -2.29 -18.76 2.42
N PRO A 236 -3.63 -18.65 2.19
CA PRO A 236 -4.15 -17.75 1.18
C PRO A 236 -3.97 -16.27 1.58
N ILE A 237 -3.60 -15.44 0.61
CA ILE A 237 -3.57 -13.99 0.78
C ILE A 237 -4.98 -13.44 0.60
N LYS A 238 -5.39 -12.53 1.50
CA LYS A 238 -6.64 -11.75 1.41
C LYS A 238 -6.38 -10.32 0.94
N GLU A 239 -5.24 -9.76 1.31
CA GLU A 239 -4.93 -8.36 1.06
C GLU A 239 -3.44 -8.16 0.79
N ILE A 240 -3.12 -7.36 -0.22
CA ILE A 240 -1.76 -6.92 -0.50
C ILE A 240 -1.73 -5.41 -0.32
N ASN A 241 -0.99 -4.95 0.68
CA ASN A 241 -0.79 -3.54 0.96
C ASN A 241 0.50 -3.06 0.30
N ILE A 242 0.40 -2.10 -0.60
CA ILE A 242 1.56 -1.53 -1.27
C ILE A 242 1.85 -0.14 -0.72
N ARG A 243 3.04 0.04 -0.18
CA ARG A 243 3.52 1.33 0.30
C ARG A 243 4.43 1.94 -0.75
N THR A 244 4.00 3.05 -1.29
CA THR A 244 4.78 3.89 -2.21
C THR A 244 5.06 5.25 -1.57
N ALA A 245 5.83 6.10 -2.24
CA ALA A 245 6.06 7.47 -1.83
C ALA A 245 4.73 8.24 -1.67
N ARG A 246 4.55 8.90 -0.53
CA ARG A 246 3.26 9.53 -0.16
C ARG A 246 2.81 10.62 -1.14
N TRP A 247 3.74 11.30 -1.77
CA TRP A 247 3.43 12.38 -2.71
C TRP A 247 2.66 11.91 -3.96
N ILE A 248 2.75 10.61 -4.34
CA ILE A 248 1.95 10.05 -5.44
C ILE A 248 0.45 10.18 -5.18
N ASN A 249 0.04 10.10 -3.90
CA ASN A 249 -1.37 10.20 -3.54
C ASN A 249 -1.93 11.60 -3.80
N SER A 250 -1.09 12.64 -3.80
CA SER A 250 -1.49 14.01 -4.12
C SER A 250 -1.66 14.28 -5.62
N LEU A 251 -1.19 13.37 -6.49
CA LEU A 251 -1.41 13.47 -7.93
C LEU A 251 -2.87 13.17 -8.27
N GLU A 252 -3.39 13.84 -9.29
CA GLU A 252 -4.72 13.60 -9.82
C GLU A 252 -4.89 12.16 -10.31
N LYS A 253 -6.13 11.66 -10.28
CA LYS A 253 -6.42 10.25 -10.65
C LYS A 253 -6.02 9.89 -12.09
N GLY A 254 -6.02 10.86 -12.99
CA GLY A 254 -5.65 10.69 -14.39
C GLY A 254 -4.17 10.97 -14.71
N HIS A 255 -3.35 11.26 -13.70
CA HIS A 255 -1.95 11.56 -13.90
C HIS A 255 -1.20 10.33 -14.45
N TRP A 256 -0.41 10.53 -15.51
CA TRP A 256 0.26 9.46 -16.24
C TRP A 256 1.09 8.55 -15.33
N LEU A 257 1.94 9.10 -14.47
CA LEU A 257 2.80 8.34 -13.56
C LEU A 257 2.01 7.48 -12.57
N LYS A 258 0.94 8.06 -12.00
CA LYS A 258 0.08 7.33 -11.05
C LYS A 258 -0.63 6.16 -11.73
N SER A 259 -1.14 6.36 -12.94
CA SER A 259 -1.81 5.32 -13.71
C SER A 259 -0.83 4.19 -14.07
N GLU A 260 0.36 4.53 -14.55
CA GLU A 260 1.39 3.55 -14.95
C GLU A 260 1.86 2.69 -13.77
N ILE A 261 2.16 3.31 -12.62
CA ILE A 261 2.54 2.59 -11.40
C ILE A 261 1.41 1.68 -10.91
N MET A 262 0.15 2.19 -10.89
CA MET A 262 -0.99 1.41 -10.42
C MET A 262 -1.32 0.23 -11.34
N ASP A 263 -1.18 0.39 -12.63
CA ASP A 263 -1.40 -0.70 -13.60
C ASP A 263 -0.31 -1.76 -13.51
N CYS A 264 0.95 -1.35 -13.35
CA CYS A 264 2.04 -2.29 -13.14
C CYS A 264 1.88 -3.09 -11.84
N ILE A 265 1.58 -2.42 -10.74
CA ILE A 265 1.29 -3.05 -9.44
C ILE A 265 0.12 -4.04 -9.56
N ARG A 266 -0.96 -3.65 -10.23
CA ARG A 266 -2.14 -4.49 -10.43
C ARG A 266 -1.79 -5.75 -11.23
N ASN A 267 -1.00 -5.61 -12.29
CA ASN A 267 -0.58 -6.73 -13.11
C ASN A 267 0.35 -7.69 -12.33
N ALA A 268 1.28 -7.17 -11.55
CA ALA A 268 2.18 -7.98 -10.72
C ALA A 268 1.44 -8.72 -9.58
N ALA A 269 0.31 -8.17 -9.10
CA ALA A 269 -0.47 -8.75 -8.00
C ALA A 269 -1.63 -9.63 -8.44
N LYS A 270 -1.98 -9.68 -9.75
CA LYS A 270 -3.22 -10.27 -10.24
C LYS A 270 -3.38 -11.76 -9.96
N ASP A 271 -2.29 -12.51 -10.04
CA ASP A 271 -2.33 -13.98 -10.00
C ASP A 271 -1.92 -14.56 -8.64
N ILE A 272 -1.71 -13.72 -7.64
CA ILE A 272 -1.26 -14.12 -6.31
C ILE A 272 -2.42 -14.68 -5.50
N LYS A 273 -2.26 -15.90 -5.01
CA LYS A 273 -3.23 -16.60 -4.19
C LYS A 273 -2.72 -16.94 -2.79
N ILE A 274 -1.44 -17.24 -2.66
CA ILE A 274 -0.81 -17.70 -1.42
C ILE A 274 0.38 -16.84 -1.04
N VAL A 275 0.73 -16.84 0.26
CA VAL A 275 1.81 -16.01 0.82
C VAL A 275 3.17 -16.25 0.15
N ARG A 276 3.45 -17.50 -0.29
CA ARG A 276 4.68 -17.83 -1.01
C ARG A 276 4.86 -17.00 -2.27
N GLU A 277 3.79 -16.74 -3.02
CA GLU A 277 3.80 -16.02 -4.28
C GLU A 277 4.04 -14.52 -4.11
N ALA A 278 3.88 -13.98 -2.88
CA ALA A 278 4.13 -12.58 -2.60
C ALA A 278 5.57 -12.15 -2.92
N LYS A 279 6.53 -13.08 -2.80
CA LYS A 279 7.93 -12.81 -3.17
C LYS A 279 8.10 -12.62 -4.67
N THR A 280 7.43 -13.44 -5.46
CA THR A 280 7.41 -13.32 -6.92
C THR A 280 6.76 -12.02 -7.36
N ALA A 281 5.67 -11.63 -6.68
CA ALA A 281 5.03 -10.34 -6.95
C ALA A 281 5.93 -9.15 -6.63
N ALA A 282 6.62 -9.18 -5.49
CA ALA A 282 7.56 -8.12 -5.14
C ALA A 282 8.69 -8.02 -6.18
N GLN A 283 9.19 -9.16 -6.68
CA GLN A 283 10.18 -9.18 -7.77
C GLN A 283 9.62 -8.57 -9.05
N ALA A 284 8.41 -8.99 -9.48
CA ALA A 284 7.75 -8.44 -10.66
C ALA A 284 7.45 -6.94 -10.53
N MET A 285 7.11 -6.46 -9.33
CA MET A 285 6.97 -5.02 -9.06
C MET A 285 8.30 -4.28 -9.16
N GLY A 286 9.42 -4.90 -8.78
CA GLY A 286 10.77 -4.32 -8.94
C GLY A 286 11.22 -4.19 -10.39
N GLU A 287 10.59 -4.90 -11.33
CA GLU A 287 10.84 -4.78 -12.78
C GLU A 287 9.97 -3.69 -13.44
N CYS A 288 9.06 -3.07 -12.67
CA CYS A 288 8.19 -2.02 -13.16
C CYS A 288 8.95 -0.74 -13.48
N PRO A 289 8.58 -0.01 -14.55
CA PRO A 289 9.11 1.33 -14.79
C PRO A 289 8.92 2.22 -13.55
N HIS A 290 9.94 3.01 -13.23
CA HIS A 290 9.93 3.96 -12.11
C HIS A 290 10.03 3.36 -10.70
N ILE A 291 9.99 2.04 -10.54
CA ILE A 291 10.23 1.36 -9.26
C ILE A 291 11.67 0.84 -9.25
N ILE A 292 12.49 1.34 -8.33
CA ILE A 292 13.89 0.91 -8.18
C ILE A 292 13.95 -0.42 -7.44
N LYS A 293 13.08 -0.58 -6.43
CA LYS A 293 13.10 -1.72 -5.53
C LYS A 293 11.71 -1.97 -4.96
N ALA A 294 11.34 -3.26 -4.90
CA ALA A 294 10.15 -3.66 -4.19
C ALA A 294 10.49 -4.82 -3.24
N GLU A 295 10.19 -4.64 -1.95
CA GLU A 295 10.51 -5.63 -0.91
C GLU A 295 9.33 -5.84 0.02
N ILE A 296 9.18 -7.09 0.48
CA ILE A 296 8.20 -7.41 1.51
C ILE A 296 8.67 -6.81 2.84
N SER A 297 7.90 -5.88 3.38
CA SER A 297 8.21 -5.25 4.67
C SER A 297 7.60 -5.98 5.85
N SER A 298 6.41 -6.57 5.68
CA SER A 298 5.76 -7.38 6.71
C SER A 298 4.75 -8.34 6.10
N ILE A 299 4.57 -9.48 6.76
CA ILE A 299 3.53 -10.47 6.46
C ILE A 299 2.71 -10.64 7.74
N ASP A 300 1.43 -10.31 7.67
CA ASP A 300 0.47 -10.55 8.75
C ASP A 300 -0.41 -11.74 8.37
N LEU A 301 -0.01 -12.91 8.85
CA LEU A 301 -0.73 -14.15 8.58
C LEU A 301 -2.07 -14.21 9.31
N GLY A 302 -2.22 -13.52 10.43
CA GLY A 302 -3.47 -13.41 11.17
C GLY A 302 -4.57 -12.77 10.32
N LYS A 303 -4.25 -11.72 9.59
CA LYS A 303 -5.17 -11.04 8.67
C LYS A 303 -5.11 -11.55 7.23
N GLY A 304 -4.10 -12.34 6.90
CA GLY A 304 -3.83 -12.77 5.52
C GLY A 304 -3.37 -11.59 4.66
N SER A 305 -2.64 -10.63 5.25
CA SER A 305 -2.16 -9.45 4.55
C SER A 305 -0.64 -9.44 4.39
N VAL A 306 -0.19 -8.99 3.23
CA VAL A 306 1.24 -8.79 2.93
C VAL A 306 1.45 -7.33 2.61
N THR A 307 2.47 -6.72 3.22
CA THR A 307 2.86 -5.35 2.92
C THR A 307 4.15 -5.33 2.12
N ILE A 308 4.12 -4.71 0.95
CA ILE A 308 5.26 -4.54 0.05
C ILE A 308 5.61 -3.05 -0.01
N ASN A 309 6.87 -2.71 0.24
CA ASN A 309 7.37 -1.36 0.03
C ASN A 309 7.93 -1.27 -1.40
N ALA A 310 7.37 -0.38 -2.20
CA ALA A 310 7.86 -0.06 -3.54
C ALA A 310 8.58 1.30 -3.49
N GLU A 311 9.88 1.29 -3.68
CA GLU A 311 10.74 2.46 -3.69
C GLU A 311 10.84 3.01 -5.11
N LEU A 312 10.54 4.29 -5.26
CA LEU A 312 10.57 4.98 -6.54
C LEU A 312 11.85 5.76 -6.72
N ASP A 313 12.18 6.06 -7.97
CA ASP A 313 13.28 6.97 -8.28
C ASP A 313 13.00 8.36 -7.68
N SER A 314 13.94 8.83 -6.85
CA SER A 314 13.84 10.14 -6.18
C SER A 314 13.80 11.31 -7.17
N SER A 315 14.40 11.17 -8.35
CA SER A 315 14.38 12.17 -9.41
C SER A 315 12.97 12.46 -9.94
N LEU A 316 12.08 11.46 -9.87
CA LEU A 316 10.69 11.59 -10.30
C LEU A 316 9.91 12.64 -9.49
N PHE A 317 10.21 12.76 -8.20
CA PHE A 317 9.56 13.78 -7.36
C PHE A 317 9.83 15.19 -7.90
N TYR A 318 11.07 15.50 -8.20
CA TYR A 318 11.47 16.82 -8.71
C TYR A 318 10.93 17.04 -10.12
N LYS A 319 10.99 16.03 -10.99
CA LYS A 319 10.42 16.10 -12.33
C LYS A 319 8.92 16.44 -12.29
N ILE A 320 8.15 15.73 -11.48
CA ILE A 320 6.70 15.97 -11.35
C ILE A 320 6.41 17.32 -10.70
N LEU A 321 7.23 17.73 -9.73
CA LEU A 321 7.12 19.05 -9.11
C LEU A 321 7.34 20.15 -10.15
N GLY A 322 8.35 19.99 -11.01
CA GLY A 322 8.63 20.90 -12.13
C GLY A 322 7.49 20.93 -13.15
N GLU A 323 6.96 19.78 -13.56
CA GLU A 323 5.79 19.68 -14.46
C GLU A 323 4.56 20.38 -13.88
N THR A 324 4.32 20.25 -12.58
CA THR A 324 3.14 20.83 -11.91
C THR A 324 3.27 22.33 -11.68
N THR A 325 4.47 22.82 -11.36
CA THR A 325 4.71 24.21 -10.97
C THR A 325 5.18 25.07 -12.15
N GLY A 326 5.69 24.46 -13.22
CA GLY A 326 6.34 25.15 -14.31
C GLY A 326 7.73 25.71 -13.96
N ILE A 327 8.32 25.29 -12.84
CA ILE A 327 9.62 25.72 -12.34
C ILE A 327 10.60 24.56 -12.45
N GLU A 328 11.77 24.79 -13.01
CA GLU A 328 12.83 23.78 -13.08
C GLU A 328 13.42 23.53 -11.68
N ILE A 329 13.27 22.29 -11.19
CA ILE A 329 13.77 21.84 -9.89
C ILE A 329 14.37 20.46 -10.11
N GLU A 330 15.65 20.30 -9.84
CA GLU A 330 16.35 19.03 -10.04
C GLU A 330 16.74 18.35 -8.72
N SER A 331 16.84 19.14 -7.65
CA SER A 331 17.35 18.66 -6.37
C SER A 331 16.77 19.39 -5.16
N GLU A 332 17.05 18.86 -3.96
CA GLU A 332 16.75 19.54 -2.69
C GLU A 332 17.45 20.90 -2.58
N SER A 333 18.62 21.02 -3.20
CA SER A 333 19.41 22.27 -3.20
C SER A 333 18.70 23.41 -3.94
N ASP A 334 17.88 23.10 -4.94
CA ASP A 334 17.10 24.08 -5.69
C ASP A 334 15.80 24.42 -4.97
N LEU A 335 15.20 23.40 -4.34
CA LEU A 335 13.90 23.53 -3.68
C LEU A 335 13.93 24.47 -2.46
N MET A 336 14.97 24.40 -1.62
CA MET A 336 15.06 25.19 -0.40
C MET A 336 15.16 26.70 -0.64
N PRO A 337 16.05 27.20 -1.53
CA PRO A 337 16.09 28.61 -1.90
C PRO A 337 14.78 29.08 -2.53
N LEU A 338 14.21 28.28 -3.44
CA LEU A 338 12.93 28.58 -4.09
C LEU A 338 11.79 28.75 -3.08
N LEU A 339 11.66 27.86 -2.11
CA LEU A 339 10.63 27.97 -1.07
C LEU A 339 10.82 29.23 -0.21
N THR A 340 12.06 29.61 0.05
CA THR A 340 12.37 30.85 0.78
C THR A 340 11.93 32.06 -0.02
N GLU A 341 12.28 32.13 -1.30
CA GLU A 341 11.86 33.19 -2.20
C GLU A 341 10.34 33.28 -2.36
N LEU A 342 9.68 32.14 -2.59
CA LEU A 342 8.22 32.08 -2.69
C LEU A 342 7.55 32.55 -1.41
N ASN A 343 8.12 32.26 -0.23
CA ASN A 343 7.57 32.72 1.04
C ASN A 343 7.70 34.25 1.18
N GLU A 344 8.80 34.83 0.75
CA GLU A 344 8.96 36.31 0.72
C GLU A 344 7.98 36.96 -0.25
N ILE A 345 7.81 36.40 -1.45
CA ILE A 345 6.83 36.87 -2.43
C ILE A 345 5.41 36.76 -1.86
N ARG A 346 5.09 35.63 -1.25
CA ARG A 346 3.79 35.40 -0.60
C ARG A 346 3.49 36.44 0.49
N ARG A 347 4.46 36.73 1.35
CA ARG A 347 4.30 37.77 2.40
C ARG A 347 4.02 39.14 1.78
N LYS A 348 4.78 39.54 0.76
CA LYS A 348 4.56 40.80 0.05
C LYS A 348 3.18 40.83 -0.62
N TYR A 349 2.77 39.75 -1.25
CA TYR A 349 1.48 39.65 -1.92
C TYR A 349 0.30 39.72 -0.92
N GLN A 350 0.40 38.98 0.20
CA GLN A 350 -0.64 38.99 1.25
C GLN A 350 -0.89 40.41 1.83
N ARG A 351 0.16 41.26 1.83
CA ARG A 351 0.01 42.67 2.26
C ARG A 351 -0.75 43.50 1.22
N ILE A 352 -0.58 43.19 -0.05
CA ILE A 352 -1.13 43.97 -1.18
C ILE A 352 -2.53 43.48 -1.60
N GLU A 353 -2.79 42.19 -1.49
CA GLU A 353 -4.00 41.51 -1.96
C GLU A 353 -5.31 42.20 -1.50
N PRO A 354 -5.50 42.56 -0.20
CA PRO A 354 -6.72 43.23 0.23
C PRO A 354 -6.95 44.58 -0.46
N ALA A 355 -5.87 45.35 -0.65
CA ALA A 355 -5.96 46.64 -1.31
C ALA A 355 -6.25 46.48 -2.83
N LEU A 356 -5.67 45.45 -3.46
CA LEU A 356 -6.02 45.14 -4.86
C LEU A 356 -7.49 44.74 -5.01
N ALA A 357 -8.00 43.89 -4.15
CA ALA A 357 -9.43 43.53 -4.17
C ALA A 357 -10.35 44.75 -3.95
N GLU A 358 -9.94 45.68 -3.08
CA GLU A 358 -10.67 46.93 -2.86
C GLU A 358 -10.63 47.82 -4.11
N VAL A 359 -9.48 47.92 -4.81
CA VAL A 359 -9.39 48.64 -6.11
C VAL A 359 -10.28 48.02 -7.17
N GLU A 360 -10.37 46.71 -7.24
CA GLU A 360 -11.26 46.03 -8.19
C GLU A 360 -12.73 46.37 -7.94
N ALA A 361 -13.12 46.41 -6.65
CA ALA A 361 -14.49 46.64 -6.21
C ALA A 361 -14.92 48.13 -6.29
N THR A 362 -14.03 49.03 -5.87
CA THR A 362 -14.36 50.45 -5.66
C THR A 362 -13.58 51.44 -6.56
N GLY A 363 -12.49 50.97 -7.14
CA GLY A 363 -11.54 51.79 -7.87
C GLY A 363 -10.41 52.39 -7.00
N TYR A 364 -10.43 52.15 -5.68
CA TYR A 364 -9.46 52.69 -4.74
C TYR A 364 -9.19 51.71 -3.61
N GLY A 365 -7.91 51.52 -3.23
CA GLY A 365 -7.49 50.63 -2.14
C GLY A 365 -6.31 51.19 -1.40
N ILE A 366 -6.18 50.81 -0.12
CA ILE A 366 -5.15 51.33 0.76
C ILE A 366 -4.38 50.16 1.38
N ILE A 367 -3.04 50.20 1.27
CA ILE A 367 -2.15 49.29 2.00
C ILE A 367 -1.77 49.99 3.30
N MET A 368 -2.21 49.43 4.42
CA MET A 368 -1.90 49.99 5.75
C MET A 368 -0.43 49.77 6.12
N PRO A 369 0.15 50.71 6.87
CA PRO A 369 1.54 50.57 7.34
C PRO A 369 1.66 49.42 8.39
N GLU A 370 2.81 48.76 8.40
CA GLU A 370 3.16 47.76 9.42
C GLU A 370 3.72 48.47 10.68
N MET A 371 3.83 47.70 11.78
CA MET A 371 4.25 48.26 13.09
C MET A 371 5.69 48.80 13.05
N ASP A 372 6.56 48.24 12.23
CA ASP A 372 7.95 48.66 12.02
C ASP A 372 8.09 49.93 11.16
N GLU A 373 7.05 50.28 10.40
CA GLU A 373 6.96 51.52 9.63
C GLU A 373 6.43 52.70 10.44
N LEU A 374 5.93 52.45 11.69
CA LEU A 374 5.40 53.47 12.58
C LEU A 374 6.57 54.25 13.24
N SER A 375 6.54 55.56 13.11
CA SER A 375 7.43 56.44 13.86
C SER A 375 6.66 57.22 14.91
N LEU A 376 7.19 57.28 16.13
CA LEU A 376 6.59 58.03 17.26
C LEU A 376 7.48 59.26 17.56
N GLU A 377 6.88 60.46 17.57
CA GLU A 377 7.53 61.65 18.06
C GLU A 377 7.65 61.66 19.60
N GLU A 378 8.57 62.43 20.13
CA GLU A 378 8.68 62.57 21.58
C GLU A 378 7.38 63.02 22.23
N PRO A 379 6.94 62.34 23.32
CA PRO A 379 5.74 62.71 24.05
C PRO A 379 5.79 64.11 24.61
N LYS A 380 4.76 64.92 24.37
CA LYS A 380 4.69 66.32 24.85
C LYS A 380 3.58 66.46 25.87
N ILE A 381 3.88 67.18 26.99
CA ILE A 381 2.86 67.53 27.96
C ILE A 381 1.98 68.64 27.39
N ILE A 382 0.67 68.44 27.42
CA ILE A 382 -0.33 69.44 27.03
C ILE A 382 -1.23 69.83 28.22
N ARG A 383 -1.71 71.08 28.22
CA ARG A 383 -2.67 71.56 29.16
C ARG A 383 -3.97 71.93 28.46
N GLN A 384 -5.07 71.34 28.90
CA GLN A 384 -6.37 71.57 28.28
C GLN A 384 -7.44 71.68 29.42
N GLY A 385 -8.15 72.82 29.48
CA GLY A 385 -9.20 72.97 30.44
C GLY A 385 -8.77 72.84 31.92
N GLY A 386 -7.52 73.25 32.28
CA GLY A 386 -7.00 73.14 33.61
C GLY A 386 -6.42 71.79 34.03
N LYS A 387 -6.48 70.79 33.16
CA LYS A 387 -5.91 69.44 33.36
C LYS A 387 -4.67 69.25 32.46
N TYR A 388 -3.72 68.40 32.90
CA TYR A 388 -2.56 68.04 32.16
C TYR A 388 -2.79 66.69 31.46
N GLY A 389 -2.36 66.56 30.22
CA GLY A 389 -2.39 65.34 29.43
C GLY A 389 -1.07 65.13 28.69
N VAL A 390 -0.90 64.00 28.07
CA VAL A 390 0.25 63.68 27.19
C VAL A 390 -0.24 63.62 25.74
N ARG A 391 0.42 64.34 24.85
CA ARG A 391 0.20 64.27 23.41
C ARG A 391 1.24 63.32 22.82
N LEU A 392 0.77 62.26 22.20
CA LEU A 392 1.54 61.34 21.40
C LEU A 392 1.25 61.64 19.90
N LYS A 393 2.27 61.79 19.09
CA LYS A 393 2.12 61.96 17.65
C LYS A 393 2.88 60.87 16.96
N ALA A 394 2.19 60.06 16.18
CA ALA A 394 2.75 59.00 15.37
C ALA A 394 2.56 59.32 13.88
N SER A 395 3.49 58.88 13.05
CA SER A 395 3.40 58.96 11.61
C SER A 395 3.83 57.63 10.98
N ALA A 396 3.21 57.30 9.88
CA ALA A 396 3.53 56.10 9.08
C ALA A 396 3.22 56.35 7.61
N PRO A 397 4.03 55.77 6.67
CA PRO A 397 3.70 55.81 5.26
C PRO A 397 2.55 54.85 4.97
N SER A 398 1.60 55.27 4.13
CA SER A 398 0.58 54.39 3.53
C SER A 398 0.75 54.36 2.02
N ILE A 399 0.37 53.23 1.39
CA ILE A 399 0.42 53.09 -0.07
C ILE A 399 -1.03 53.14 -0.60
N HIS A 400 -1.29 53.98 -1.56
CA HIS A 400 -2.61 54.17 -2.15
C HIS A 400 -2.61 53.68 -3.60
N LEU A 401 -3.52 52.79 -3.92
CA LEU A 401 -3.76 52.25 -5.24
C LEU A 401 -5.02 52.81 -5.83
N MET A 402 -4.97 53.35 -7.06
CA MET A 402 -6.11 53.91 -7.75
C MET A 402 -6.26 53.34 -9.15
N ARG A 403 -7.46 53.01 -9.53
CA ARG A 403 -7.82 52.61 -10.89
C ARG A 403 -8.24 53.86 -11.69
N ALA A 404 -7.48 54.18 -12.72
CA ALA A 404 -7.80 55.30 -13.61
C ALA A 404 -8.01 54.85 -15.06
N ASN A 405 -8.97 55.38 -15.73
CA ASN A 405 -9.22 55.10 -17.14
C ASN A 405 -8.36 56.01 -18.03
N ILE A 406 -7.45 55.42 -18.76
CA ILE A 406 -6.54 56.11 -19.67
C ILE A 406 -7.01 55.90 -21.11
N ASN A 407 -7.29 56.95 -21.83
CA ASN A 407 -7.66 56.90 -23.24
C ASN A 407 -6.47 57.24 -24.13
N THR A 408 -6.28 56.50 -25.20
CA THR A 408 -5.27 56.81 -26.22
C THR A 408 -5.95 56.84 -27.59
N THR A 409 -5.46 57.65 -28.47
CA THR A 409 -5.91 57.74 -29.86
C THR A 409 -4.69 57.47 -30.74
N VAL A 410 -4.81 56.47 -31.58
CA VAL A 410 -3.79 56.14 -32.57
C VAL A 410 -4.33 56.54 -33.94
N SER A 411 -3.64 57.39 -34.63
CA SER A 411 -4.06 57.93 -35.92
C SER A 411 -2.94 57.68 -36.96
N PRO A 412 -2.84 56.45 -37.49
CA PRO A 412 -1.88 56.12 -38.51
C PRO A 412 -2.19 56.90 -39.80
N ILE A 413 -1.20 57.53 -40.39
CA ILE A 413 -1.33 58.23 -41.68
C ILE A 413 -1.13 57.22 -42.79
N VAL A 414 -2.21 56.96 -43.56
CA VAL A 414 -2.24 55.88 -44.56
C VAL A 414 -1.91 56.37 -45.98
N GLY A 415 -2.05 57.64 -46.25
CA GLY A 415 -1.79 58.25 -47.57
C GLY A 415 -3.01 58.93 -48.20
N SER A 416 -3.63 58.36 -49.23
CA SER A 416 -4.81 58.92 -49.86
C SER A 416 -6.10 58.57 -49.13
N GLU A 417 -7.16 59.41 -49.36
CA GLU A 417 -8.51 59.17 -48.81
C GLU A 417 -8.99 57.72 -49.08
N ARG A 418 -8.85 57.28 -50.34
CA ARG A 418 -9.25 55.92 -50.75
C ARG A 418 -8.55 54.81 -49.98
N GLN A 419 -7.23 54.96 -49.73
CA GLN A 419 -6.48 54.00 -48.94
C GLN A 419 -6.92 53.99 -47.46
N SER A 420 -7.32 55.13 -46.95
CA SER A 420 -7.91 55.23 -45.59
C SER A 420 -9.27 54.56 -45.51
N GLU A 421 -10.12 54.71 -46.53
CA GLU A 421 -11.39 54.00 -46.60
C GLU A 421 -11.21 52.48 -46.70
N GLU A 422 -10.27 52.00 -47.52
CA GLU A 422 -9.96 50.58 -47.65
C GLU A 422 -9.48 49.99 -46.32
N LEU A 423 -8.63 50.72 -45.55
CA LEU A 423 -8.18 50.30 -44.22
C LEU A 423 -9.34 50.27 -43.22
N ILE A 424 -10.23 51.28 -43.25
CA ILE A 424 -11.42 51.28 -42.37
C ILE A 424 -12.32 50.08 -42.65
N MET A 425 -12.60 49.77 -43.93
CA MET A 425 -13.37 48.58 -44.29
C MET A 425 -12.73 47.30 -43.81
N TYR A 426 -11.41 47.12 -43.98
CA TYR A 426 -10.68 45.97 -43.50
C TYR A 426 -10.76 45.78 -41.97
N LEU A 427 -10.67 46.88 -41.22
CA LEU A 427 -10.79 46.85 -39.77
C LEU A 427 -12.22 46.58 -39.29
N LEU A 428 -13.23 47.10 -39.99
CA LEU A 428 -14.64 46.90 -39.69
C LEU A 428 -15.08 45.45 -39.97
N ASP A 429 -14.65 44.89 -41.09
CA ASP A 429 -14.91 43.47 -41.41
C ASP A 429 -14.33 42.53 -40.32
N GLY A 430 -13.12 42.80 -39.85
CA GLY A 430 -12.52 42.07 -38.74
C GLY A 430 -13.22 42.24 -37.38
N PHE A 431 -13.79 43.44 -37.16
CA PHE A 431 -14.54 43.78 -35.95
C PHE A 431 -15.91 43.08 -35.89
N ASP A 432 -16.58 42.95 -37.03
CA ASP A 432 -17.91 42.31 -37.14
C ASP A 432 -17.81 40.80 -37.01
N GLU A 433 -16.69 40.17 -37.45
CA GLU A 433 -16.46 38.75 -37.30
C GLU A 433 -16.08 38.35 -35.86
N ASP A 434 -15.07 39.00 -35.26
CA ASP A 434 -14.61 38.76 -33.90
C ASP A 434 -13.90 40.02 -33.38
N PRO A 435 -14.51 40.79 -32.45
CA PRO A 435 -13.92 42.01 -31.91
C PRO A 435 -12.52 41.82 -31.29
N LYS A 436 -12.15 40.59 -30.91
CA LYS A 436 -10.81 40.31 -30.37
C LYS A 436 -9.73 40.15 -31.44
N LYS A 437 -10.09 39.69 -32.63
CA LYS A 437 -9.12 39.50 -33.73
C LYS A 437 -8.61 40.82 -34.31
N ILE A 438 -9.35 41.91 -34.15
CA ILE A 438 -8.91 43.24 -34.61
C ILE A 438 -7.59 43.65 -33.97
N TRP A 439 -7.31 43.22 -32.76
CA TRP A 439 -6.06 43.53 -32.07
C TRP A 439 -4.80 42.96 -32.75
N ASP A 440 -4.94 41.84 -33.48
CA ASP A 440 -3.89 41.21 -34.24
C ASP A 440 -3.73 41.74 -35.66
N SER A 441 -4.64 42.66 -36.09
CA SER A 441 -4.59 43.27 -37.40
C SER A 441 -3.33 44.08 -37.59
N ASN A 442 -2.62 43.78 -38.69
CA ASN A 442 -1.34 44.43 -38.99
C ASN A 442 -1.55 45.80 -39.69
N ILE A 443 -1.04 46.86 -39.05
CA ILE A 443 -1.09 48.21 -39.59
C ILE A 443 0.35 48.68 -39.70
N PHE A 444 0.89 48.73 -40.94
CA PHE A 444 2.27 49.15 -41.25
C PHE A 444 3.38 48.34 -40.51
N GLY A 445 3.19 47.06 -40.42
CA GLY A 445 4.23 46.18 -39.83
C GLY A 445 4.14 46.02 -38.32
N LYS A 446 3.15 46.64 -37.65
CA LYS A 446 2.85 46.47 -36.24
C LYS A 446 1.40 46.03 -36.07
N SER A 447 1.09 45.23 -35.05
CA SER A 447 -0.29 44.94 -34.71
C SER A 447 -0.99 46.16 -34.12
N LEU A 448 -2.32 46.23 -34.25
CA LEU A 448 -3.12 47.29 -33.63
C LEU A 448 -2.87 47.31 -32.11
N HIS A 449 -2.76 46.13 -31.49
CA HIS A 449 -2.40 45.97 -30.08
C HIS A 449 -1.06 46.66 -29.73
N GLU A 450 -0.02 46.44 -30.51
CA GLU A 450 1.27 47.08 -30.29
C GLU A 450 1.18 48.61 -30.42
N LEU A 451 0.47 49.13 -31.44
CA LEU A 451 0.35 50.57 -31.64
C LEU A 451 -0.44 51.24 -30.50
N VAL A 452 -1.52 50.63 -30.05
CA VAL A 452 -2.32 51.14 -28.92
C VAL A 452 -1.54 51.05 -27.62
N ASN A 453 -0.81 49.98 -27.42
CA ASN A 453 0.03 49.76 -26.21
C ASN A 453 1.18 50.79 -26.15
N GLU A 454 1.85 51.09 -27.27
CA GLU A 454 2.83 52.18 -27.37
C GLU A 454 2.20 53.55 -27.05
N GLY A 455 1.00 53.81 -27.56
CA GLY A 455 0.27 55.05 -27.28
C GLY A 455 -0.08 55.18 -25.77
N LEU A 456 -0.57 54.14 -25.14
CA LEU A 456 -0.87 54.12 -23.71
C LEU A 456 0.44 54.26 -22.87
N HIS A 457 1.47 53.49 -23.21
CA HIS A 457 2.75 53.54 -22.52
C HIS A 457 3.35 54.96 -22.56
N ASN A 458 3.37 55.60 -23.73
CA ASN A 458 3.83 56.96 -23.87
C ASN A 458 3.05 57.97 -23.01
N LYS A 459 1.73 57.83 -22.86
CA LYS A 459 0.94 58.72 -22.01
C LYS A 459 1.23 58.47 -20.51
N LEU A 460 1.30 57.20 -20.08
CA LEU A 460 1.55 56.83 -18.69
C LEU A 460 2.95 57.28 -18.21
N TYR A 461 3.99 57.08 -19.02
CA TYR A 461 5.34 57.49 -18.68
C TYR A 461 5.66 58.97 -18.86
N LYS A 462 4.85 59.70 -19.60
CA LYS A 462 4.99 61.16 -19.78
C LYS A 462 4.40 61.97 -18.62
N MET A 463 3.81 61.34 -17.59
CA MET A 463 3.36 62.10 -16.44
C MET A 463 4.55 62.79 -15.76
N PRO A 464 4.58 64.12 -15.71
CA PRO A 464 5.72 64.85 -15.12
C PRO A 464 5.93 64.51 -13.64
N THR A 465 7.17 64.46 -13.18
CA THR A 465 7.52 64.19 -11.78
C THR A 465 6.81 65.17 -10.84
N ASP A 466 6.73 66.46 -11.25
CA ASP A 466 6.05 67.49 -10.47
C ASP A 466 4.53 67.22 -10.31
N ALA A 467 3.90 66.64 -11.32
CA ALA A 467 2.50 66.27 -11.24
C ALA A 467 2.28 65.10 -10.28
N ARG A 468 3.18 64.09 -10.26
CA ARG A 468 3.15 62.98 -9.29
C ARG A 468 3.34 63.46 -7.87
N MET A 469 4.29 64.39 -7.64
CA MET A 469 4.53 64.97 -6.32
C MET A 469 3.34 65.77 -5.81
N LYS A 470 2.73 66.60 -6.68
CA LYS A 470 1.52 67.36 -6.32
C LYS A 470 0.31 66.48 -6.00
N LEU A 471 0.16 65.37 -6.70
CA LEU A 471 -0.89 64.38 -6.37
C LEU A 471 -0.66 63.75 -4.99
N GLN A 472 0.59 63.39 -4.69
CA GLN A 472 0.99 62.84 -3.39
C GLN A 472 0.74 63.85 -2.27
N GLU A 473 1.22 65.08 -2.39
CA GLU A 473 1.00 66.17 -1.40
C GLU A 473 -0.48 66.47 -1.19
N ALA A 474 -1.28 66.49 -2.24
CA ALA A 474 -2.71 66.66 -2.14
C ALA A 474 -3.38 65.54 -1.36
N LEU A 475 -2.98 64.29 -1.64
CA LEU A 475 -3.50 63.12 -0.92
C LEU A 475 -3.14 63.19 0.57
N GLU A 476 -1.87 63.49 0.89
CA GLU A 476 -1.38 63.66 2.26
C GLU A 476 -2.18 64.72 3.01
N ARG A 477 -2.48 65.86 2.39
CA ARG A 477 -3.31 66.93 3.01
C ARG A 477 -4.73 66.48 3.26
N VAL A 478 -5.34 65.79 2.27
CA VAL A 478 -6.70 65.27 2.41
C VAL A 478 -6.81 64.31 3.61
N ILE A 479 -5.84 63.45 3.77
CA ILE A 479 -5.84 62.44 4.82
C ILE A 479 -5.53 63.04 6.20
N ASN A 480 -4.50 63.91 6.26
CA ASN A 480 -4.02 64.45 7.56
C ASN A 480 -4.88 65.58 8.10
N ASP A 481 -5.37 66.48 7.23
CA ASP A 481 -6.08 67.70 7.64
C ASP A 481 -7.60 67.57 7.55
N GLY A 482 -8.10 66.53 6.91
CA GLY A 482 -9.52 66.29 6.68
C GLY A 482 -10.10 67.35 5.70
N CYS A 483 -10.37 66.98 4.45
CA CYS A 483 -10.97 67.91 3.51
C CYS A 483 -12.50 67.86 3.53
N SER A 484 -13.13 68.94 3.91
CA SER A 484 -14.58 69.19 3.71
C SER A 484 -14.87 70.10 2.49
N GLY A 485 -13.90 70.34 1.62
CA GLY A 485 -14.01 71.31 0.53
C GLY A 485 -13.57 70.81 -0.85
N LEU A 486 -13.59 71.69 -1.85
CA LEU A 486 -13.19 71.46 -3.23
C LEU A 486 -11.66 71.21 -3.30
N ILE A 487 -11.25 70.08 -3.87
CA ILE A 487 -9.84 69.80 -4.17
C ILE A 487 -9.56 70.31 -5.58
N CYS A 488 -8.68 71.28 -5.70
CA CYS A 488 -8.24 71.83 -7.00
C CYS A 488 -6.79 71.43 -7.26
N PHE A 489 -6.53 70.70 -8.32
CA PHE A 489 -5.20 70.43 -8.83
C PHE A 489 -4.84 71.46 -9.90
N ILE A 490 -3.84 72.30 -9.65
CA ILE A 490 -3.26 73.15 -10.65
C ILE A 490 -2.00 72.46 -11.18
N LEU A 491 -2.12 71.84 -12.35
CA LEU A 491 -1.06 71.13 -13.05
C LEU A 491 -0.16 72.11 -13.81
#